data_e9474751345db67a0b464ece6e29499f
#
_entry.id   e9474751345db67a0b464ece6e29499f
#
_cell.length_a   1.000
_cell.length_b   1.000
_cell.length_c   1.000
_cell.angle_alpha   90.00
_cell.angle_beta   90.00
_cell.angle_gamma   90.00
#
_symmetry.space_group_name_H-M   'P 1'
#
loop_
_entity.id
_entity.type
_entity.pdbx_description
1 polymer ?
#
loop_
_entity_poly.entity_id
_entity_poly.type
_entity_poly.pdbx_seq_one_letter_code
_entity_poly.pdbx_strand_id
1 'polypeptide(L)'
;MGNLGYEISDQTVGNILRRHGFPPTPERKRTTTWAAFVRTHVALLVGTDFFTAEVLTLRGLVTYYVLFFIHLESRRVDIAGITVYPNEAWMKQIARNATMDDCGALRDCRYLLHDRDTKFTRSFRAILVSGRVKPLALPARSPNLNAYAERWVRSVKEECLAKVILFGERSLWRALSEYVDHFHAERNHQGKGNILLFPRNTDRGREGPVRCRERLGGLLRYYHREAA
;
A
#
# COMPACT_ATOMS: atom_id res chain seq x y z
N MET A 1 17.39 30.71 20.98
CA MET A 1 17.17 32.14 20.59
C MET A 1 18.42 32.97 20.60
N GLY A 2 19.61 32.40 20.77
CA GLY A 2 20.90 33.09 20.78
C GLY A 2 21.18 33.98 19.57
N ASN A 3 20.65 33.62 18.40
CA ASN A 3 20.83 34.44 17.17
C ASN A 3 20.11 35.81 17.18
N LEU A 4 19.28 36.08 18.19
CA LEU A 4 18.58 37.36 18.36
C LEU A 4 19.12 38.16 19.56
N GLY A 5 20.23 37.72 20.18
CA GLY A 5 20.86 38.41 21.32
C GLY A 5 20.11 38.29 22.66
N TYR A 6 19.10 37.40 22.76
CA TYR A 6 18.37 37.20 24.01
C TYR A 6 18.78 35.88 24.68
N GLU A 7 19.20 35.95 25.93
CA GLU A 7 19.37 34.78 26.78
C GLU A 7 18.06 34.51 27.54
N ILE A 8 17.38 33.46 27.17
CA ILE A 8 16.13 33.00 27.80
C ILE A 8 16.36 31.64 28.39
N SER A 9 16.04 31.45 29.68
CA SER A 9 16.16 30.14 30.34
C SER A 9 15.12 29.16 29.82
N ASP A 10 15.44 27.86 29.88
CA ASP A 10 14.54 26.78 29.49
C ASP A 10 13.22 26.82 30.28
N GLN A 11 13.29 27.23 31.54
CA GLN A 11 12.13 27.45 32.41
C GLN A 11 11.19 28.53 31.84
N THR A 12 11.73 29.63 31.36
CA THR A 12 10.97 30.75 30.78
C THR A 12 10.29 30.28 29.48
N VAL A 13 11.00 29.54 28.62
CA VAL A 13 10.44 28.96 27.41
C VAL A 13 9.31 27.99 27.76
N GLY A 14 9.49 27.11 28.73
CA GLY A 14 8.46 26.18 29.23
C GLY A 14 7.20 26.89 29.76
N ASN A 15 7.37 28.01 30.48
CA ASN A 15 6.26 28.81 31.00
C ASN A 15 5.47 29.51 29.88
N ILE A 16 6.16 30.07 28.89
CA ILE A 16 5.55 30.70 27.72
C ILE A 16 4.74 29.64 26.93
N LEU A 17 5.32 28.48 26.65
CA LEU A 17 4.65 27.41 25.93
C LEU A 17 3.38 26.96 26.67
N ARG A 18 3.44 26.77 28.00
CA ARG A 18 2.27 26.38 28.80
C ARG A 18 1.17 27.46 28.78
N ARG A 19 1.54 28.75 28.87
CA ARG A 19 0.60 29.87 28.80
C ARG A 19 -0.15 29.94 27.47
N HIS A 20 0.50 29.53 26.38
CA HIS A 20 -0.10 29.46 25.03
C HIS A 20 -0.70 28.09 24.69
N GLY A 21 -0.89 27.19 25.66
CA GLY A 21 -1.50 25.89 25.46
C GLY A 21 -0.63 24.86 24.73
N PHE A 22 0.67 25.13 24.63
CA PHE A 22 1.63 24.17 24.05
C PHE A 22 2.29 23.36 25.15
N PRO A 23 1.95 22.09 25.36
CA PRO A 23 2.58 21.26 26.37
C PRO A 23 4.07 21.04 26.05
N PRO A 24 4.91 20.79 27.06
CA PRO A 24 6.33 20.48 26.86
C PRO A 24 6.56 19.25 25.99
N THR A 25 7.72 19.17 25.36
CA THR A 25 8.08 18.15 24.37
C THR A 25 7.77 16.69 24.79
N PRO A 26 7.99 16.23 26.03
CA PRO A 26 7.60 14.89 26.47
C PRO A 26 6.09 14.63 26.40
N GLU A 27 5.26 15.63 26.76
CA GLU A 27 3.80 15.51 26.72
C GLU A 27 3.27 15.59 25.29
N ARG A 28 3.87 16.42 24.42
CA ARG A 28 3.54 16.45 22.98
C ARG A 28 3.80 15.12 22.30
N LYS A 29 4.85 14.39 22.69
CA LYS A 29 5.12 13.03 22.19
C LYS A 29 4.08 12.01 22.65
N ARG A 30 3.45 12.23 23.81
CA ARG A 30 2.39 11.36 24.35
C ARG A 30 1.02 11.61 23.73
N THR A 31 0.78 12.80 23.16
CA THR A 31 -0.53 13.19 22.62
C THR A 31 -0.74 12.84 21.16
N THR A 32 0.31 12.50 20.42
CA THR A 32 0.15 12.08 19.02
C THR A 32 -0.32 10.64 18.97
N THR A 33 -1.62 10.44 18.79
CA THR A 33 -2.20 9.11 18.58
C THR A 33 -1.77 8.57 17.23
N TRP A 34 -1.79 7.23 17.08
CA TRP A 34 -1.54 6.60 15.79
C TRP A 34 -2.50 7.11 14.71
N ALA A 35 -3.77 7.32 15.04
CA ALA A 35 -4.75 7.89 14.12
C ALA A 35 -4.38 9.31 13.66
N ALA A 36 -3.88 10.15 14.55
CA ALA A 36 -3.39 11.49 14.21
C ALA A 36 -2.15 11.40 13.30
N PHE A 37 -1.20 10.50 13.61
CA PHE A 37 -0.02 10.27 12.78
C PHE A 37 -0.42 9.84 11.35
N VAL A 38 -1.28 8.84 11.21
CA VAL A 38 -1.75 8.35 9.90
C VAL A 38 -2.44 9.48 9.13
N ARG A 39 -3.33 10.24 9.77
CA ARG A 39 -4.05 11.34 9.12
C ARG A 39 -3.09 12.41 8.58
N THR A 40 -2.06 12.76 9.35
CA THR A 40 -1.10 13.79 8.97
C THR A 40 -0.15 13.33 7.85
N HIS A 41 0.14 12.02 7.77
CA HIS A 41 1.16 11.49 6.85
C HIS A 41 0.58 10.58 5.76
N VAL A 42 -0.74 10.54 5.58
CA VAL A 42 -1.42 9.56 4.71
C VAL A 42 -0.87 9.52 3.30
N ALA A 43 -0.49 10.65 2.73
CA ALA A 43 0.10 10.75 1.39
C ALA A 43 1.49 10.08 1.28
N LEU A 44 2.22 9.98 2.40
CA LEU A 44 3.56 9.43 2.48
C LEU A 44 3.60 8.01 3.04
N LEU A 45 2.41 7.43 3.32
CA LEU A 45 2.26 6.13 3.94
C LEU A 45 1.89 5.06 2.92
N VAL A 46 2.64 3.96 2.95
CA VAL A 46 2.33 2.73 2.21
C VAL A 46 2.20 1.60 3.21
N GLY A 47 1.16 0.79 3.05
CA GLY A 47 1.01 -0.49 3.74
C GLY A 47 1.59 -1.62 2.89
N THR A 48 2.09 -2.64 3.52
CA THR A 48 2.47 -3.90 2.88
C THR A 48 1.99 -5.09 3.69
N ASP A 49 1.69 -6.15 2.98
CA ASP A 49 1.27 -7.41 3.59
C ASP A 49 1.51 -8.57 2.63
N PHE A 50 1.43 -9.79 3.16
CA PHE A 50 1.44 -11.02 2.40
C PHE A 50 0.05 -11.64 2.34
N PHE A 51 -0.25 -12.24 1.21
CA PHE A 51 -1.30 -13.26 1.15
C PHE A 51 -0.83 -14.45 0.33
N THR A 52 -1.55 -15.56 0.44
CA THR A 52 -1.25 -16.79 -0.28
C THR A 52 -2.32 -17.09 -1.33
N ALA A 53 -1.89 -17.71 -2.43
CA ALA A 53 -2.73 -18.26 -3.47
C ALA A 53 -2.27 -19.69 -3.81
N GLU A 54 -3.23 -20.60 -3.95
CA GLU A 54 -2.98 -21.97 -4.38
C GLU A 54 -2.98 -22.03 -5.92
N VAL A 55 -1.93 -22.61 -6.48
CA VAL A 55 -1.72 -22.71 -7.93
C VAL A 55 -1.51 -24.16 -8.32
N LEU A 56 -2.27 -24.64 -9.27
CA LEU A 56 -2.08 -25.97 -9.83
C LEU A 56 -0.85 -25.99 -10.74
N THR A 57 0.03 -26.95 -10.53
CA THR A 57 1.23 -27.19 -11.34
C THR A 57 1.30 -28.61 -11.80
N LEU A 58 2.21 -28.94 -12.70
CA LEU A 58 2.45 -30.34 -13.13
C LEU A 58 2.88 -31.26 -11.97
N ARG A 59 3.33 -30.67 -10.84
CA ARG A 59 3.73 -31.40 -9.62
C ARG A 59 2.65 -31.40 -8.54
N GLY A 60 1.44 -30.91 -8.85
CA GLY A 60 0.33 -30.76 -7.90
C GLY A 60 0.09 -29.31 -7.49
N LEU A 61 -0.62 -29.15 -6.39
CA LEU A 61 -1.00 -27.85 -5.84
C LEU A 61 0.18 -27.23 -5.07
N VAL A 62 0.50 -26.01 -5.40
CA VAL A 62 1.63 -25.27 -4.80
C VAL A 62 1.13 -23.94 -4.25
N THR A 63 1.49 -23.64 -2.99
CA THR A 63 1.18 -22.36 -2.35
C THR A 63 2.20 -21.31 -2.74
N TYR A 64 1.72 -20.21 -3.35
CA TYR A 64 2.51 -19.03 -3.65
C TYR A 64 2.22 -17.92 -2.65
N TYR A 65 3.27 -17.25 -2.21
CA TYR A 65 3.21 -16.01 -1.42
C TYR A 65 3.24 -14.81 -2.34
N VAL A 66 2.31 -13.91 -2.16
CA VAL A 66 2.22 -12.65 -2.90
C VAL A 66 2.47 -11.51 -1.94
N LEU A 67 3.50 -10.71 -2.21
CA LEU A 67 3.77 -9.46 -1.50
C LEU A 67 3.27 -8.29 -2.34
N PHE A 68 2.60 -7.35 -1.70
CA PHE A 68 2.11 -6.14 -2.35
C PHE A 68 2.32 -4.90 -1.49
N PHE A 69 2.28 -3.76 -2.13
CA PHE A 69 2.23 -2.44 -1.52
C PHE A 69 0.90 -1.79 -1.80
N ILE A 70 0.36 -1.04 -0.83
CA ILE A 70 -0.86 -0.23 -1.00
C ILE A 70 -0.63 1.18 -0.45
N HIS A 71 -0.74 2.18 -1.29
CA HIS A 71 -0.66 3.59 -0.90
C HIS A 71 -1.93 3.98 -0.15
N LEU A 72 -1.78 4.50 1.07
CA LEU A 72 -2.94 4.71 1.94
C LEU A 72 -3.86 5.83 1.45
N GLU A 73 -3.34 6.86 0.83
CA GLU A 73 -4.13 7.96 0.29
C GLU A 73 -4.83 7.58 -1.02
N SER A 74 -4.06 7.21 -2.03
CA SER A 74 -4.56 6.96 -3.39
C SER A 74 -5.25 5.60 -3.53
N ARG A 75 -4.96 4.63 -2.65
CA ARG A 75 -5.33 3.21 -2.77
C ARG A 75 -4.66 2.49 -3.93
N ARG A 76 -3.65 3.10 -4.51
CA ARG A 76 -2.84 2.43 -5.53
C ARG A 76 -2.20 1.18 -4.93
N VAL A 77 -2.29 0.09 -5.66
CA VAL A 77 -1.70 -1.20 -5.30
C VAL A 77 -0.64 -1.57 -6.31
N ASP A 78 0.50 -2.01 -5.82
CA ASP A 78 1.60 -2.52 -6.63
C ASP A 78 1.96 -3.92 -6.15
N ILE A 79 1.94 -4.93 -7.03
CA ILE A 79 2.41 -6.29 -6.69
C ILE A 79 3.92 -6.25 -6.65
N ALA A 80 4.49 -6.41 -5.46
CA ALA A 80 5.93 -6.36 -5.25
C ALA A 80 6.64 -7.62 -5.76
N GLY A 81 5.96 -8.76 -5.67
CA GLY A 81 6.48 -10.02 -6.17
C GLY A 81 5.67 -11.23 -5.72
N ILE A 82 5.94 -12.35 -6.38
CA ILE A 82 5.35 -13.66 -6.12
C ILE A 82 6.48 -14.67 -5.94
N THR A 83 6.36 -15.56 -4.97
CA THR A 83 7.34 -16.62 -4.74
C THR A 83 6.75 -17.78 -3.95
N VAL A 84 7.29 -18.97 -4.11
CA VAL A 84 7.01 -20.11 -3.22
C VAL A 84 7.88 -20.08 -1.95
N TYR A 85 9.00 -19.32 -1.98
CA TYR A 85 9.96 -19.23 -0.89
C TYR A 85 10.30 -17.77 -0.57
N PRO A 86 9.54 -17.10 0.29
CA PRO A 86 9.79 -15.71 0.70
C PRO A 86 10.98 -15.63 1.70
N ASN A 87 12.16 -16.05 1.23
CA ASN A 87 13.38 -16.06 2.02
C ASN A 87 14.04 -14.66 2.09
N GLU A 88 15.08 -14.53 2.89
CA GLU A 88 15.77 -13.25 3.09
C GLU A 88 16.38 -12.69 1.79
N ALA A 89 16.93 -13.54 0.91
CA ALA A 89 17.53 -13.09 -0.35
C ALA A 89 16.46 -12.48 -1.27
N TRP A 90 15.31 -13.12 -1.37
CA TRP A 90 14.17 -12.61 -2.12
C TRP A 90 13.63 -11.30 -1.53
N MET A 91 13.48 -11.23 -0.22
CA MET A 91 13.03 -10.01 0.46
C MET A 91 13.98 -8.83 0.25
N LYS A 92 15.30 -9.07 0.30
CA LYS A 92 16.31 -8.06 -0.03
C LYS A 92 16.17 -7.54 -1.46
N GLN A 93 15.92 -8.43 -2.42
CA GLN A 93 15.71 -8.02 -3.81
C GLN A 93 14.44 -7.20 -3.99
N ILE A 94 13.35 -7.60 -3.35
CA ILE A 94 12.12 -6.81 -3.32
C ILE A 94 12.36 -5.39 -2.76
N ALA A 95 13.11 -5.29 -1.65
CA ALA A 95 13.41 -3.98 -1.06
C ALA A 95 14.20 -3.08 -2.02
N ARG A 96 15.20 -3.63 -2.73
CA ARG A 96 15.96 -2.88 -3.75
C ARG A 96 15.06 -2.42 -4.89
N ASN A 97 14.26 -3.32 -5.46
CA ASN A 97 13.36 -2.99 -6.56
C ASN A 97 12.34 -1.91 -6.15
N ALA A 98 11.80 -2.03 -4.93
CA ALA A 98 10.79 -1.11 -4.43
C ALA A 98 11.32 0.31 -4.17
N THR A 99 12.63 0.45 -3.89
CA THR A 99 13.28 1.73 -3.58
C THR A 99 14.13 2.28 -4.73
N MET A 100 13.99 1.75 -5.95
CA MET A 100 14.66 2.31 -7.15
C MET A 100 14.13 3.72 -7.43
N ASP A 101 15.04 4.66 -7.69
CA ASP A 101 14.71 6.08 -7.87
C ASP A 101 13.76 6.34 -9.05
N ASP A 102 13.93 5.62 -10.16
CA ASP A 102 13.16 5.87 -11.39
C ASP A 102 11.79 5.20 -11.43
N CYS A 103 11.66 3.98 -10.88
CA CYS A 103 10.49 3.14 -11.06
C CYS A 103 10.02 2.38 -9.81
N GLY A 104 10.68 2.56 -8.68
CA GLY A 104 10.35 1.88 -7.43
C GLY A 104 8.97 2.26 -6.91
N ALA A 105 8.18 1.28 -6.48
CA ALA A 105 6.84 1.50 -5.94
C ALA A 105 6.82 2.38 -4.67
N LEU A 106 7.95 2.52 -3.98
CA LEU A 106 8.11 3.29 -2.75
C LEU A 106 8.85 4.62 -2.93
N ARG A 107 9.19 5.04 -4.15
CA ARG A 107 9.99 6.25 -4.43
C ARG A 107 9.42 7.53 -3.80
N ASP A 108 8.09 7.68 -3.84
CA ASP A 108 7.39 8.86 -3.32
C ASP A 108 6.92 8.71 -1.87
N CYS A 109 7.37 7.63 -1.18
CA CYS A 109 6.93 7.28 0.15
C CYS A 109 8.01 7.57 1.19
N ARG A 110 7.56 7.90 2.39
CA ARG A 110 8.46 8.10 3.54
C ARG A 110 8.35 6.96 4.56
N TYR A 111 7.21 6.32 4.65
CA TYR A 111 6.93 5.31 5.66
C TYR A 111 6.31 4.07 5.03
N LEU A 112 6.85 2.89 5.37
CA LEU A 112 6.26 1.60 5.04
C LEU A 112 5.72 0.94 6.30
N LEU A 113 4.40 0.77 6.35
CA LEU A 113 3.71 0.05 7.42
C LEU A 113 3.73 -1.44 7.12
N HIS A 114 4.21 -2.23 8.05
CA HIS A 114 4.20 -3.70 7.95
C HIS A 114 3.81 -4.33 9.28
N ASP A 115 3.30 -5.54 9.24
CA ASP A 115 3.07 -6.34 10.42
C ASP A 115 4.38 -6.82 11.06
N ARG A 116 4.29 -7.68 12.06
CA ARG A 116 5.44 -8.26 12.74
C ARG A 116 5.87 -9.62 12.19
N ASP A 117 5.49 -9.93 10.96
CA ASP A 117 5.93 -11.17 10.31
C ASP A 117 7.46 -11.21 10.22
N THR A 118 8.03 -12.36 10.53
CA THR A 118 9.47 -12.61 10.51
C THR A 118 10.11 -12.44 9.13
N LYS A 119 9.31 -12.50 8.06
CA LYS A 119 9.77 -12.23 6.70
C LYS A 119 10.27 -10.81 6.50
N PHE A 120 9.75 -9.83 7.26
CA PHE A 120 10.26 -8.45 7.27
C PHE A 120 11.55 -8.35 8.08
N THR A 121 12.62 -8.98 7.58
CA THR A 121 13.91 -9.17 8.25
C THR A 121 14.62 -7.83 8.54
N ARG A 122 15.67 -7.88 9.38
CA ARG A 122 16.51 -6.70 9.66
C ARG A 122 17.17 -6.16 8.39
N SER A 123 17.65 -7.04 7.51
CA SER A 123 18.29 -6.67 6.26
C SER A 123 17.32 -6.04 5.26
N PHE A 124 16.08 -6.56 5.15
CA PHE A 124 15.02 -5.91 4.37
C PHE A 124 14.81 -4.47 4.84
N ARG A 125 14.61 -4.26 6.14
CA ARG A 125 14.42 -2.93 6.73
C ARG A 125 15.62 -2.00 6.52
N ALA A 126 16.84 -2.53 6.60
CA ALA A 126 18.06 -1.74 6.36
C ALA A 126 18.13 -1.21 4.92
N ILE A 127 17.77 -2.03 3.93
CA ILE A 127 17.72 -1.60 2.52
C ILE A 127 16.65 -0.51 2.32
N LEU A 128 15.47 -0.64 2.91
CA LEU A 128 14.45 0.40 2.85
C LEU A 128 14.95 1.73 3.41
N VAL A 129 15.64 1.69 4.56
CA VAL A 129 16.20 2.89 5.19
C VAL A 129 17.27 3.53 4.29
N SER A 130 18.13 2.75 3.63
CA SER A 130 19.10 3.29 2.65
C SER A 130 18.40 3.94 1.45
N GLY A 131 17.22 3.43 1.04
CA GLY A 131 16.34 4.03 0.06
C GLY A 131 15.42 5.13 0.61
N ARG A 132 15.74 5.72 1.77
CA ARG A 132 14.99 6.82 2.43
C ARG A 132 13.56 6.48 2.88
N VAL A 133 13.18 5.20 2.88
CA VAL A 133 11.89 4.73 3.36
C VAL A 133 12.04 4.19 4.78
N LYS A 134 11.27 4.74 5.73
CA LYS A 134 11.29 4.31 7.14
C LYS A 134 10.28 3.19 7.38
N PRO A 135 10.71 1.95 7.64
CA PRO A 135 9.80 0.87 8.00
C PRO A 135 9.23 1.09 9.40
N LEU A 136 7.92 0.94 9.54
CA LEU A 136 7.17 1.07 10.78
C LEU A 136 6.41 -0.22 11.05
N ALA A 137 6.87 -0.98 12.05
CA ALA A 137 6.15 -2.17 12.50
C ALA A 137 4.86 -1.75 13.23
N LEU A 138 3.74 -2.33 12.83
CA LEU A 138 2.46 -2.08 13.47
C LEU A 138 2.46 -2.57 14.92
N PRO A 139 1.79 -1.85 15.85
CA PRO A 139 1.63 -2.31 17.22
C PRO A 139 0.94 -3.69 17.25
N ALA A 140 1.28 -4.51 18.26
CA ALA A 140 0.61 -5.78 18.44
C ALA A 140 -0.90 -5.57 18.70
N ARG A 141 -1.72 -6.47 18.19
CA ARG A 141 -3.19 -6.46 18.37
C ARG A 141 -3.88 -5.18 17.87
N SER A 142 -3.38 -4.61 16.77
CA SER A 142 -3.95 -3.39 16.17
C SER A 142 -4.42 -3.68 14.73
N PRO A 143 -5.44 -4.54 14.52
CA PRO A 143 -5.87 -4.97 13.19
C PRO A 143 -6.32 -3.80 12.31
N ASN A 144 -6.94 -2.78 12.88
CA ASN A 144 -7.44 -1.63 12.13
C ASN A 144 -6.34 -0.79 11.44
N LEU A 145 -5.07 -1.00 11.78
CA LEU A 145 -3.98 -0.18 11.26
C LEU A 145 -3.53 -0.62 9.86
N ASN A 146 -3.88 -1.83 9.42
CA ASN A 146 -3.66 -2.31 8.05
C ASN A 146 -4.97 -2.61 7.31
N ALA A 147 -6.06 -2.00 7.74
CA ALA A 147 -7.41 -2.28 7.22
C ALA A 147 -7.54 -2.11 5.70
N TYR A 148 -6.71 -1.28 5.08
CA TYR A 148 -6.71 -1.12 3.62
C TYR A 148 -6.08 -2.29 2.90
N ALA A 149 -4.97 -2.82 3.42
CA ALA A 149 -4.34 -4.02 2.90
C ALA A 149 -5.25 -5.25 3.08
N GLU A 150 -5.82 -5.43 4.27
CA GLU A 150 -6.76 -6.51 4.55
C GLU A 150 -7.99 -6.48 3.63
N ARG A 151 -8.56 -5.29 3.42
CA ARG A 151 -9.71 -5.10 2.52
C ARG A 151 -9.35 -5.42 1.07
N TRP A 152 -8.17 -4.99 0.62
CA TRP A 152 -7.71 -5.31 -0.72
C TRP A 152 -7.48 -6.81 -0.91
N VAL A 153 -6.83 -7.48 0.06
CA VAL A 153 -6.65 -8.94 0.05
C VAL A 153 -8.00 -9.66 -0.01
N ARG A 154 -8.98 -9.22 0.76
CA ARG A 154 -10.33 -9.78 0.68
C ARG A 154 -10.92 -9.61 -0.72
N SER A 155 -10.87 -8.40 -1.27
CA SER A 155 -11.39 -8.12 -2.61
C SER A 155 -10.73 -8.97 -3.68
N VAL A 156 -9.40 -9.06 -3.73
CA VAL A 156 -8.72 -9.87 -4.75
C VAL A 156 -9.02 -11.36 -4.62
N LYS A 157 -9.15 -11.86 -3.39
CA LYS A 157 -9.52 -13.26 -3.14
C LYS A 157 -10.95 -13.55 -3.58
N GLU A 158 -11.92 -12.75 -3.17
CA GLU A 158 -13.35 -12.98 -3.43
C GLU A 158 -13.76 -12.65 -4.87
N GLU A 159 -13.23 -11.58 -5.44
CA GLU A 159 -13.64 -11.09 -6.76
C GLU A 159 -12.84 -11.73 -7.90
N CYS A 160 -11.63 -12.25 -7.64
CA CYS A 160 -10.74 -12.81 -8.66
C CYS A 160 -10.30 -14.24 -8.33
N LEU A 161 -9.44 -14.44 -7.33
CA LEU A 161 -8.71 -15.71 -7.15
C LEU A 161 -9.62 -16.89 -6.83
N ALA A 162 -10.73 -16.69 -6.11
CA ALA A 162 -11.70 -17.74 -5.81
C ALA A 162 -12.54 -18.16 -7.03
N LYS A 163 -12.45 -17.45 -8.15
CA LYS A 163 -13.29 -17.65 -9.33
C LYS A 163 -12.50 -18.14 -10.56
N VAL A 164 -11.19 -18.30 -10.42
CA VAL A 164 -10.31 -18.76 -11.52
C VAL A 164 -9.49 -19.96 -11.09
N ILE A 165 -9.23 -20.86 -12.04
CA ILE A 165 -8.27 -21.95 -11.84
C ILE A 165 -6.91 -21.44 -12.31
N LEU A 166 -5.97 -21.37 -11.37
CA LEU A 166 -4.62 -20.89 -11.64
C LEU A 166 -3.72 -22.04 -12.06
N PHE A 167 -3.13 -21.95 -13.24
CA PHE A 167 -2.23 -22.96 -13.80
C PHE A 167 -0.82 -22.37 -13.97
N GLY A 168 0.10 -22.75 -13.10
CA GLY A 168 1.46 -22.21 -13.04
C GLY A 168 1.54 -20.75 -12.61
N GLU A 169 2.74 -20.30 -12.27
CA GLU A 169 3.01 -18.96 -11.75
C GLU A 169 2.56 -17.84 -12.72
N ARG A 170 2.73 -18.04 -14.03
CA ARG A 170 2.34 -17.05 -15.04
C ARG A 170 0.84 -16.75 -15.01
N SER A 171 0.00 -17.74 -14.74
CA SER A 171 -1.44 -17.53 -14.65
C SER A 171 -1.82 -16.72 -13.42
N LEU A 172 -1.11 -16.92 -12.28
CA LEU A 172 -1.27 -16.11 -11.08
C LEU A 172 -0.85 -14.66 -11.34
N TRP A 173 0.31 -14.42 -11.95
CA TRP A 173 0.75 -13.10 -12.35
C TRP A 173 -0.26 -12.38 -13.24
N ARG A 174 -0.75 -13.07 -14.27
CA ARG A 174 -1.77 -12.52 -15.17
C ARG A 174 -3.04 -12.17 -14.43
N ALA A 175 -3.56 -13.07 -13.59
CA ALA A 175 -4.78 -12.85 -12.84
C ALA A 175 -4.65 -11.63 -11.91
N LEU A 176 -3.52 -11.49 -11.22
CA LEU A 176 -3.26 -10.36 -10.33
C LEU A 176 -3.07 -9.05 -11.10
N SER A 177 -2.34 -9.05 -12.22
CA SER A 177 -2.13 -7.85 -13.04
C SER A 177 -3.45 -7.34 -13.63
N GLU A 178 -4.27 -8.23 -14.21
CA GLU A 178 -5.57 -7.85 -14.75
C GLU A 178 -6.54 -7.38 -13.65
N TYR A 179 -6.47 -7.99 -12.45
CA TYR A 179 -7.28 -7.54 -11.33
C TYR A 179 -6.83 -6.17 -10.80
N VAL A 180 -5.52 -5.91 -10.69
CA VAL A 180 -4.99 -4.60 -10.27
C VAL A 180 -5.40 -3.52 -11.26
N ASP A 181 -5.32 -3.78 -12.56
CA ASP A 181 -5.79 -2.86 -13.59
C ASP A 181 -7.29 -2.55 -13.45
N HIS A 182 -8.10 -3.60 -13.24
CA HIS A 182 -9.54 -3.45 -12.99
C HIS A 182 -9.81 -2.65 -11.70
N PHE A 183 -9.12 -3.00 -10.62
CA PHE A 183 -9.24 -2.32 -9.32
C PHE A 183 -8.91 -0.83 -9.41
N HIS A 184 -7.92 -0.46 -10.21
CA HIS A 184 -7.49 0.92 -10.37
C HIS A 184 -8.40 1.73 -11.29
N ALA A 185 -8.72 1.21 -12.46
CA ALA A 185 -9.28 2.00 -13.55
C ALA A 185 -10.75 1.68 -13.89
N GLU A 186 -11.31 0.60 -13.36
CA GLU A 186 -12.60 0.07 -13.81
C GLU A 186 -13.56 -0.24 -12.66
N ARG A 187 -13.07 -0.37 -11.42
CA ARG A 187 -13.86 -0.66 -10.24
C ARG A 187 -14.21 0.61 -9.47
N ASN A 188 -15.47 0.81 -9.18
CA ASN A 188 -15.93 1.90 -8.32
C ASN A 188 -15.59 1.63 -6.85
N HIS A 189 -15.07 2.64 -6.16
CA HIS A 189 -14.62 2.56 -4.75
C HIS A 189 -15.57 3.29 -3.82
N GLN A 190 -16.47 2.57 -3.16
CA GLN A 190 -17.45 3.13 -2.21
C GLN A 190 -16.81 4.01 -1.13
N GLY A 191 -15.69 3.57 -0.56
CA GLY A 191 -14.94 4.33 0.46
C GLY A 191 -14.25 5.62 -0.06
N LYS A 192 -14.38 5.91 -1.35
CA LYS A 192 -13.89 7.13 -2.02
C LYS A 192 -15.02 7.88 -2.75
N GLY A 193 -16.26 7.72 -2.32
CA GLY A 193 -17.41 8.36 -2.97
C GLY A 193 -17.84 7.68 -4.26
N ASN A 194 -17.63 6.38 -4.38
CA ASN A 194 -18.02 5.55 -5.53
C ASN A 194 -17.37 5.97 -6.86
N ILE A 195 -16.11 6.40 -6.80
CA ILE A 195 -15.33 6.82 -7.98
C ILE A 195 -14.31 5.75 -8.39
N LEU A 196 -13.85 5.86 -9.65
CA LEU A 196 -12.66 5.15 -10.13
C LEU A 196 -11.40 5.81 -9.55
N LEU A 197 -10.39 5.02 -9.13
CA LEU A 197 -9.16 5.59 -8.57
C LEU A 197 -8.32 6.29 -9.63
N PHE A 198 -8.12 5.63 -10.76
CA PHE A 198 -7.28 6.11 -11.88
C PHE A 198 -8.00 5.91 -13.22
N PRO A 199 -9.07 6.68 -13.50
CA PRO A 199 -9.83 6.52 -14.74
C PRO A 199 -8.97 6.81 -15.96
N ARG A 200 -9.13 6.00 -17.00
CA ARG A 200 -8.46 6.24 -18.30
C ARG A 200 -9.13 7.41 -19.02
N ASN A 201 -8.36 8.24 -19.69
CA ASN A 201 -8.91 9.40 -20.41
C ASN A 201 -9.87 9.01 -21.55
N THR A 202 -9.66 7.84 -22.16
CA THR A 202 -10.51 7.27 -23.21
C THR A 202 -11.92 6.89 -22.72
N ASP A 203 -12.12 6.73 -21.42
CA ASP A 203 -13.38 6.27 -20.84
C ASP A 203 -14.28 7.43 -20.37
N ARG A 204 -13.98 8.68 -20.74
CA ARG A 204 -14.73 9.89 -20.30
C ARG A 204 -15.75 10.41 -21.31
N GLY A 205 -16.01 9.69 -22.39
CA GLY A 205 -17.03 10.05 -23.38
C GLY A 205 -18.43 10.03 -22.75
N ARG A 206 -19.22 11.13 -22.96
CA ARG A 206 -20.62 11.20 -22.50
C ARG A 206 -21.62 10.75 -23.55
N GLU A 207 -21.27 10.75 -24.83
CA GLU A 207 -22.19 10.61 -25.97
C GLU A 207 -21.90 9.41 -26.89
N GLY A 208 -20.77 8.74 -26.76
CA GLY A 208 -20.40 7.58 -27.58
C GLY A 208 -21.18 6.30 -27.23
N PRO A 209 -21.07 5.25 -28.06
CA PRO A 209 -21.69 3.96 -27.82
C PRO A 209 -21.17 3.32 -26.53
N VAL A 210 -22.04 2.58 -25.85
CA VAL A 210 -21.63 1.80 -24.66
C VAL A 210 -20.80 0.61 -25.11
N ARG A 211 -19.61 0.49 -24.54
CA ARG A 211 -18.70 -0.64 -24.72
C ARG A 211 -18.50 -1.40 -23.42
N CYS A 212 -18.21 -2.68 -23.52
CA CYS A 212 -17.83 -3.53 -22.40
C CYS A 212 -16.37 -3.93 -22.56
N ARG A 213 -15.55 -3.61 -21.55
CA ARG A 213 -14.19 -4.17 -21.43
C ARG A 213 -14.24 -5.36 -20.51
N GLU A 214 -13.83 -6.49 -21.02
CA GLU A 214 -13.78 -7.75 -20.27
C GLU A 214 -12.34 -8.13 -19.92
N ARG A 215 -12.16 -8.69 -18.71
CA ARG A 215 -10.89 -9.22 -18.23
C ARG A 215 -11.11 -10.62 -17.67
N LEU A 216 -10.06 -11.43 -17.66
CA LEU A 216 -10.07 -12.81 -17.16
C LEU A 216 -11.22 -13.63 -17.76
N GLY A 217 -11.37 -13.55 -19.10
CA GLY A 217 -12.39 -14.31 -19.81
C GLY A 217 -13.84 -13.87 -19.50
N GLY A 218 -14.05 -12.60 -19.20
CA GLY A 218 -15.37 -12.04 -18.88
C GLY A 218 -15.75 -12.10 -17.40
N LEU A 219 -14.83 -12.57 -16.53
CA LEU A 219 -15.04 -12.55 -15.08
C LEU A 219 -15.19 -11.14 -14.53
N LEU A 220 -14.34 -10.22 -15.01
CA LEU A 220 -14.38 -8.81 -14.64
C LEU A 220 -14.89 -8.01 -15.84
N ARG A 221 -15.93 -7.20 -15.63
CA ARG A 221 -16.56 -6.41 -16.68
C ARG A 221 -16.63 -4.95 -16.29
N TYR A 222 -16.31 -4.07 -17.24
CA TYR A 222 -16.41 -2.64 -17.10
C TYR A 222 -17.13 -2.04 -18.31
N TYR A 223 -18.22 -1.34 -18.04
CA TYR A 223 -19.01 -0.66 -19.07
C TYR A 223 -18.64 0.82 -19.10
N HIS A 224 -18.29 1.31 -20.26
CA HIS A 224 -17.92 2.71 -20.50
C HIS A 224 -18.48 3.21 -21.82
N ARG A 225 -18.54 4.52 -21.98
CA ARG A 225 -18.83 5.13 -23.28
C ARG A 225 -17.52 5.46 -23.97
N GLU A 226 -17.44 5.14 -25.25
CA GLU A 226 -16.29 5.49 -26.07
C GLU A 226 -16.29 7.02 -26.27
N ALA A 227 -15.11 7.66 -26.17
CA ALA A 227 -15.00 9.07 -26.53
C ALA A 227 -15.23 9.22 -28.04
N ALA A 228 -16.06 10.16 -28.42
CA ALA A 228 -16.33 10.49 -29.81
C ALA A 228 -15.13 11.14 -30.46
#